data_6a3f90314c143529f63e548b497a30f9
#
_entry.id   6a3f90314c143529f63e548b497a30f9
#
_cell.length_a   1.000
_cell.length_b   1.000
_cell.length_c   1.000
_cell.angle_alpha   90.00
_cell.angle_beta   90.00
_cell.angle_gamma   90.00
#
_symmetry.space_group_name_H-M   'P 1'
#
loop_
_entity.id
_entity.type
_entity.pdbx_description
1 polymer ?
#
loop_
_entity_poly.entity_id
_entity_poly.type
_entity_poly.pdbx_seq_one_letter_code
_entity_poly.pdbx_strand_id
1 'polypeptide(L)'
;MQNSGLEENTEQPSDSSRFARTQLKQNVMYLYFEDDGAFKAGTVLSQAGSAYQVELTTGRRSKIKASHVFFPFETPSASELIARIPEAAAELDPAFLWEAAPAEEFSFKDLAQEYWGEKPSPVELAALLTVLHANPVYFYRKGRGVYRKAPAEILSKALEALERKRRMEEQKKVWTAEMVEGKLPEAIGRQALTLLLSPDKNGIEWKALSDAAAETRQTPLRLMLALGGIA
;
A
#
# COMPACT_ATOMS: atom_id res chain seq x y z
N MET A 1 74.96 45.68 -34.17
CA MET A 1 74.87 45.23 -32.80
C MET A 1 73.44 44.92 -32.56
N GLN A 2 73.02 43.76 -32.86
CA GLN A 2 72.62 42.55 -32.20
C GLN A 2 71.86 42.82 -30.86
N ASN A 3 70.60 42.57 -30.84
CA ASN A 3 69.98 42.04 -29.65
C ASN A 3 68.82 41.13 -30.02
N SER A 4 68.96 39.89 -29.55
CA SER A 4 68.04 38.79 -29.70
C SER A 4 66.82 38.96 -28.79
N GLY A 5 65.62 38.93 -29.28
CA GLY A 5 64.44 38.84 -28.51
C GLY A 5 63.92 37.37 -28.52
N LEU A 6 63.89 36.73 -27.38
CA LEU A 6 63.30 35.43 -27.14
C LEU A 6 61.77 35.56 -27.18
N GLU A 7 61.10 34.92 -28.14
CA GLU A 7 59.66 34.74 -28.15
C GLU A 7 59.28 33.62 -27.15
N GLU A 8 58.59 33.99 -26.10
CA GLU A 8 57.97 33.13 -25.13
C GLU A 8 56.66 32.58 -25.70
N ASN A 9 56.70 31.31 -26.10
CA ASN A 9 55.57 30.61 -26.68
C ASN A 9 54.67 30.14 -25.51
N THR A 10 53.62 30.90 -25.21
CA THR A 10 52.56 30.54 -24.27
C THR A 10 51.58 29.62 -24.97
N GLU A 11 51.75 28.33 -24.86
CA GLU A 11 50.73 27.34 -25.23
C GLU A 11 49.48 27.53 -24.37
N GLN A 12 48.40 27.97 -24.98
CA GLN A 12 47.07 27.94 -24.43
C GLN A 12 46.60 26.48 -24.40
N PRO A 13 46.04 25.96 -23.26
CA PRO A 13 45.46 24.65 -23.24
C PRO A 13 44.19 24.60 -24.05
N SER A 14 44.16 23.66 -25.00
CA SER A 14 43.09 23.41 -25.94
C SER A 14 41.71 23.23 -25.27
N ASP A 15 40.75 23.97 -25.78
CA ASP A 15 39.33 24.03 -25.37
C ASP A 15 38.55 22.73 -25.62
N SER A 16 39.24 21.60 -25.78
CA SER A 16 38.62 20.28 -26.03
C SER A 16 38.05 19.59 -24.80
N SER A 17 38.33 20.10 -23.58
CA SER A 17 37.84 19.49 -22.34
C SER A 17 36.49 20.05 -21.83
N ARG A 18 35.97 21.13 -22.47
CA ARG A 18 34.68 21.72 -22.09
C ARG A 18 33.46 21.09 -22.77
N PHE A 19 33.66 20.37 -23.86
CA PHE A 19 32.54 19.75 -24.62
C PHE A 19 32.16 18.35 -24.17
N ALA A 20 32.87 17.75 -23.21
CA ALA A 20 32.61 16.38 -22.76
C ALA A 20 31.60 16.24 -21.59
N ARG A 21 30.91 17.31 -21.20
CA ARG A 21 29.92 17.27 -20.07
C ARG A 21 28.51 17.70 -20.45
N THR A 22 28.17 17.78 -21.70
CA THR A 22 26.76 17.75 -22.11
C THR A 22 26.38 16.29 -22.31
N GLN A 23 26.35 15.55 -21.24
CA GLN A 23 25.67 14.24 -21.26
C GLN A 23 24.21 14.52 -21.63
N LEU A 24 23.87 14.12 -22.85
CA LEU A 24 22.49 13.87 -23.25
C LEU A 24 21.77 13.23 -22.05
N LYS A 25 20.85 13.95 -21.42
CA LYS A 25 19.83 13.34 -20.57
C LYS A 25 19.07 12.42 -21.51
N GLN A 26 19.49 11.15 -21.60
CA GLN A 26 18.63 10.12 -22.14
C GLN A 26 17.37 10.22 -21.30
N ASN A 27 16.24 10.55 -21.89
CA ASN A 27 14.96 10.52 -21.22
C ASN A 27 14.74 9.07 -20.80
N VAL A 28 15.07 8.78 -19.54
CA VAL A 28 14.86 7.46 -18.97
C VAL A 28 13.36 7.33 -18.74
N MET A 29 12.74 6.41 -19.44
CA MET A 29 11.32 6.13 -19.29
C MET A 29 11.12 5.03 -18.23
N TYR A 30 10.22 5.30 -17.29
CA TYR A 30 9.77 4.35 -16.29
C TYR A 30 8.34 3.94 -16.58
N LEU A 31 7.94 2.76 -16.07
CA LEU A 31 6.57 2.27 -16.13
C LEU A 31 6.07 1.96 -14.73
N TYR A 32 4.79 2.28 -14.49
CA TYR A 32 4.02 1.80 -13.36
C TYR A 32 3.04 0.74 -13.85
N PHE A 33 3.07 -0.45 -13.27
CA PHE A 33 2.38 -1.62 -13.81
C PHE A 33 1.98 -2.61 -12.70
N GLU A 34 1.12 -3.56 -13.06
CA GLU A 34 0.74 -4.68 -12.20
C GLU A 34 1.45 -5.95 -12.66
N ASP A 35 2.07 -6.64 -11.72
CA ASP A 35 2.76 -7.91 -11.93
C ASP A 35 2.54 -8.82 -10.71
N ASP A 36 2.03 -10.03 -10.94
CA ASP A 36 1.65 -10.99 -9.89
C ASP A 36 0.73 -10.40 -8.80
N GLY A 37 -0.23 -9.56 -9.22
CA GLY A 37 -1.18 -8.92 -8.32
C GLY A 37 -0.61 -7.78 -7.47
N ALA A 38 0.65 -7.39 -7.67
CA ALA A 38 1.30 -6.28 -6.98
C ALA A 38 1.60 -5.12 -7.94
N PHE A 39 1.51 -3.91 -7.43
CA PHE A 39 1.93 -2.72 -8.15
C PHE A 39 3.44 -2.54 -8.06
N LYS A 40 4.08 -2.36 -9.20
CA LYS A 40 5.52 -2.24 -9.34
C LYS A 40 5.88 -1.09 -10.26
N ALA A 41 7.10 -0.57 -10.11
CA ALA A 41 7.69 0.36 -11.05
C ALA A 41 9.05 -0.17 -11.53
N GLY A 42 9.44 0.23 -12.73
CA GLY A 42 10.73 -0.18 -13.30
C GLY A 42 11.15 0.67 -14.49
N THR A 43 12.44 0.60 -14.79
CA THR A 43 13.07 1.31 -15.89
C THR A 43 12.88 0.54 -17.19
N VAL A 44 12.44 1.18 -18.24
CA VAL A 44 12.33 0.57 -19.57
C VAL A 44 13.73 0.40 -20.16
N LEU A 45 14.08 -0.86 -20.45
CA LEU A 45 15.32 -1.20 -21.14
C LEU A 45 15.11 -1.29 -22.66
N SER A 46 13.98 -1.87 -23.07
CA SER A 46 13.58 -1.97 -24.49
C SER A 46 12.09 -2.24 -24.61
N GLN A 47 11.55 -1.99 -25.80
CA GLN A 47 10.18 -2.34 -26.18
C GLN A 47 10.23 -3.23 -27.41
N ALA A 48 9.49 -4.34 -27.38
CA ALA A 48 9.35 -5.26 -28.49
C ALA A 48 7.87 -5.62 -28.67
N GLY A 49 7.26 -5.10 -29.73
CA GLY A 49 5.82 -5.28 -30.01
C GLY A 49 4.97 -4.75 -28.84
N SER A 50 4.15 -5.63 -28.28
CA SER A 50 3.24 -5.34 -27.14
C SER A 50 3.85 -5.63 -25.78
N ALA A 51 5.16 -5.73 -25.66
CA ALA A 51 5.84 -6.01 -24.40
C ALA A 51 7.06 -5.11 -24.17
N TYR A 52 7.33 -4.83 -22.90
CA TYR A 52 8.47 -4.07 -22.42
C TYR A 52 9.43 -4.99 -21.67
N GLN A 53 10.73 -4.82 -21.90
CA GLN A 53 11.76 -5.34 -21.02
C GLN A 53 12.03 -4.25 -19.98
N VAL A 54 11.81 -4.56 -18.71
CA VAL A 54 11.94 -3.59 -17.60
C VAL A 54 12.94 -4.10 -16.59
N GLU A 55 13.71 -3.19 -16.03
CA GLU A 55 14.51 -3.44 -14.83
C GLU A 55 13.74 -2.92 -13.61
N LEU A 56 13.41 -3.83 -12.69
CA LEU A 56 12.72 -3.52 -11.44
C LEU A 56 13.65 -2.76 -10.47
N THR A 57 13.06 -2.10 -9.47
CA THR A 57 13.83 -1.42 -8.42
C THR A 57 14.76 -2.36 -7.62
N THR A 58 14.55 -3.66 -7.71
CA THR A 58 15.42 -4.71 -7.14
C THR A 58 16.61 -5.10 -8.02
N GLY A 59 16.75 -4.50 -9.21
CA GLY A 59 17.75 -4.86 -10.22
C GLY A 59 17.37 -6.09 -11.09
N ARG A 60 16.26 -6.76 -10.78
CA ARG A 60 15.77 -7.90 -11.57
C ARG A 60 15.13 -7.43 -12.87
N ARG A 61 15.42 -8.11 -13.97
CA ARG A 61 14.76 -7.86 -15.25
C ARG A 61 13.49 -8.70 -15.39
N SER A 62 12.45 -8.07 -15.93
CA SER A 62 11.16 -8.72 -16.18
C SER A 62 10.58 -8.29 -17.52
N LYS A 63 9.81 -9.17 -18.16
CA LYS A 63 9.08 -8.88 -19.40
C LYS A 63 7.63 -8.56 -19.05
N ILE A 64 7.20 -7.34 -19.30
CA ILE A 64 5.87 -6.84 -18.95
C ILE A 64 5.06 -6.61 -20.22
N LYS A 65 3.86 -7.14 -20.30
CA LYS A 65 2.93 -6.85 -21.39
C LYS A 65 2.42 -5.40 -21.28
N ALA A 66 2.27 -4.71 -22.41
CA ALA A 66 1.73 -3.36 -22.43
C ALA A 66 0.36 -3.25 -21.76
N SER A 67 -0.46 -4.32 -21.86
CA SER A 67 -1.74 -4.39 -21.16
C SER A 67 -1.64 -4.41 -19.62
N HIS A 68 -0.47 -4.63 -19.05
CA HIS A 68 -0.21 -4.61 -17.60
C HIS A 68 0.24 -3.23 -17.10
N VAL A 69 0.56 -2.32 -18.02
CA VAL A 69 1.03 -0.97 -17.69
C VAL A 69 -0.16 -0.06 -17.40
N PHE A 70 -0.09 0.70 -16.31
CA PHE A 70 -1.06 1.74 -15.99
C PHE A 70 -0.67 3.06 -16.66
N PHE A 71 0.59 3.48 -16.51
CA PHE A 71 1.13 4.68 -17.15
C PHE A 71 2.66 4.67 -17.24
N PRO A 72 3.23 5.34 -18.28
CA PRO A 72 4.64 5.68 -18.32
C PRO A 72 4.90 6.99 -17.57
N PHE A 73 6.14 7.19 -17.12
CA PHE A 73 6.59 8.44 -16.51
C PHE A 73 8.11 8.62 -16.65
N GLU A 74 8.57 9.86 -16.47
CA GLU A 74 10.00 10.22 -16.59
C GLU A 74 10.59 10.64 -15.26
N THR A 75 9.76 11.25 -14.41
CA THR A 75 10.13 11.71 -13.06
C THR A 75 8.97 11.50 -12.10
N PRO A 76 9.26 11.16 -10.83
CA PRO A 76 10.56 10.82 -10.22
C PRO A 76 11.13 9.49 -10.77
N SER A 77 12.27 9.01 -10.27
CA SER A 77 12.75 7.67 -10.59
C SER A 77 11.79 6.57 -10.09
N ALA A 78 11.89 5.35 -10.64
CA ALA A 78 11.01 4.24 -10.23
C ALA A 78 11.09 3.94 -8.72
N SER A 79 12.28 4.01 -8.13
CA SER A 79 12.49 3.81 -6.69
C SER A 79 11.89 4.93 -5.85
N GLU A 80 12.07 6.17 -6.26
CA GLU A 80 11.48 7.33 -5.57
C GLU A 80 9.95 7.33 -5.66
N LEU A 81 9.39 6.93 -6.82
CA LEU A 81 7.94 6.79 -6.96
C LEU A 81 7.40 5.81 -5.92
N ILE A 82 7.96 4.59 -5.87
CA ILE A 82 7.51 3.55 -4.93
C ILE A 82 7.66 4.00 -3.47
N ALA A 83 8.75 4.70 -3.13
CA ALA A 83 8.98 5.19 -1.77
C ALA A 83 7.97 6.28 -1.34
N ARG A 84 7.46 7.09 -2.27
CA ARG A 84 6.53 8.20 -1.98
C ARG A 84 5.06 7.79 -1.96
N ILE A 85 4.70 6.65 -2.57
CA ILE A 85 3.31 6.18 -2.63
C ILE A 85 2.65 6.05 -1.26
N PRO A 86 3.28 5.43 -0.23
CA PRO A 86 2.62 5.24 1.08
C PRO A 86 2.21 6.55 1.75
N GLU A 87 3.08 7.57 1.70
CA GLU A 87 2.81 8.89 2.25
C GLU A 87 1.66 9.57 1.49
N ALA A 88 1.76 9.65 0.17
CA ALA A 88 0.72 10.25 -0.67
C ALA A 88 -0.62 9.50 -0.59
N ALA A 89 -0.62 8.17 -0.44
CA ALA A 89 -1.82 7.37 -0.26
C ALA A 89 -2.48 7.59 1.11
N ALA A 90 -1.69 7.86 2.15
CA ALA A 90 -2.20 8.16 3.49
C ALA A 90 -2.96 9.49 3.58
N GLU A 91 -2.69 10.43 2.67
CA GLU A 91 -3.41 11.70 2.58
C GLU A 91 -4.79 11.56 1.90
N LEU A 92 -5.08 10.43 1.25
CA LEU A 92 -6.33 10.19 0.54
C LEU A 92 -7.35 9.48 1.42
N ASP A 93 -8.48 10.13 1.66
CA ASP A 93 -9.61 9.51 2.36
C ASP A 93 -10.49 8.72 1.39
N PRO A 94 -10.62 7.39 1.55
CA PRO A 94 -11.47 6.56 0.70
C PRO A 94 -12.95 6.97 0.72
N ALA A 95 -13.46 7.49 1.84
CA ALA A 95 -14.85 7.94 1.95
C ALA A 95 -15.08 9.19 1.09
N PHE A 96 -14.17 10.16 1.17
CA PHE A 96 -14.24 11.36 0.34
C PHE A 96 -14.09 11.04 -1.15
N LEU A 97 -13.16 10.14 -1.51
CA LEU A 97 -13.02 9.69 -2.89
C LEU A 97 -14.29 8.98 -3.40
N TRP A 98 -14.96 8.23 -2.53
CA TRP A 98 -16.23 7.58 -2.89
C TRP A 98 -17.34 8.59 -3.13
N GLU A 99 -17.43 9.66 -2.35
CA GLU A 99 -18.39 10.74 -2.57
C GLU A 99 -18.14 11.43 -3.91
N ALA A 100 -16.87 11.78 -4.21
CA ALA A 100 -16.46 12.46 -5.44
C ALA A 100 -16.57 11.58 -6.69
N ALA A 101 -16.41 10.27 -6.58
CA ALA A 101 -16.40 9.37 -7.73
C ALA A 101 -17.79 9.30 -8.42
N PRO A 102 -17.84 9.17 -9.76
CA PRO A 102 -19.09 9.00 -10.50
C PRO A 102 -19.79 7.68 -10.16
N ALA A 103 -21.08 7.59 -10.42
CA ALA A 103 -21.88 6.38 -10.17
C ALA A 103 -21.56 5.25 -11.15
N GLU A 104 -21.18 5.61 -12.37
CA GLU A 104 -20.80 4.70 -13.44
C GLU A 104 -19.38 4.14 -13.23
N GLU A 105 -18.95 3.30 -14.18
CA GLU A 105 -17.58 2.85 -14.22
C GLU A 105 -16.65 3.99 -14.66
N PHE A 106 -15.53 4.15 -13.96
CA PHE A 106 -14.57 5.21 -14.21
C PHE A 106 -13.13 4.68 -14.20
N SER A 107 -12.26 5.36 -14.95
CA SER A 107 -10.82 5.13 -14.88
C SER A 107 -10.23 5.88 -13.68
N PHE A 108 -9.22 5.30 -13.04
CA PHE A 108 -8.49 6.01 -11.99
C PHE A 108 -7.85 7.31 -12.49
N LYS A 109 -7.53 7.40 -13.79
CA LYS A 109 -6.97 8.61 -14.42
C LYS A 109 -8.00 9.73 -14.49
N ASP A 110 -9.24 9.40 -14.84
CA ASP A 110 -10.32 10.37 -14.91
C ASP A 110 -10.61 10.95 -13.53
N LEU A 111 -10.71 10.08 -12.52
CA LEU A 111 -10.87 10.51 -11.13
C LEU A 111 -9.68 11.34 -10.63
N ALA A 112 -8.45 11.00 -11.01
CA ALA A 112 -7.28 11.77 -10.66
C ALA A 112 -7.29 13.18 -11.28
N GLN A 113 -7.73 13.29 -12.54
CA GLN A 113 -7.87 14.58 -13.21
C GLN A 113 -8.97 15.45 -12.57
N GLU A 114 -10.05 14.84 -12.14
CA GLU A 114 -11.12 15.53 -11.42
C GLU A 114 -10.67 16.03 -10.04
N TYR A 115 -9.83 15.25 -9.36
CA TYR A 115 -9.36 15.56 -8.00
C TYR A 115 -8.20 16.58 -7.98
N TRP A 116 -7.19 16.44 -8.86
CA TRP A 116 -5.98 17.29 -8.88
C TRP A 116 -5.87 18.21 -10.10
N GLY A 117 -6.79 18.12 -11.08
CA GLY A 117 -6.75 18.87 -12.33
C GLY A 117 -6.12 18.09 -13.49
N GLU A 118 -5.92 18.75 -14.63
CA GLU A 118 -5.61 18.10 -15.90
C GLU A 118 -4.34 17.25 -15.94
N LYS A 119 -3.37 17.52 -15.05
CA LYS A 119 -2.05 16.85 -15.07
C LYS A 119 -1.64 16.35 -13.69
N PRO A 120 -2.30 15.33 -13.16
CA PRO A 120 -1.85 14.71 -11.92
C PRO A 120 -0.45 14.12 -12.09
N SER A 121 0.38 14.26 -11.05
CA SER A 121 1.73 13.70 -11.02
C SER A 121 1.72 12.18 -11.00
N PRO A 122 2.82 11.51 -11.41
CA PRO A 122 2.93 10.05 -11.29
C PRO A 122 2.74 9.52 -9.87
N VAL A 123 3.12 10.29 -8.85
CA VAL A 123 2.94 9.92 -7.43
C VAL A 123 1.45 9.94 -7.06
N GLU A 124 0.72 10.98 -7.45
CA GLU A 124 -0.72 11.11 -7.23
C GLU A 124 -1.50 10.02 -7.95
N LEU A 125 -1.16 9.73 -9.21
CA LEU A 125 -1.76 8.63 -9.97
C LEU A 125 -1.55 7.26 -9.29
N ALA A 126 -0.33 6.98 -8.85
CA ALA A 126 0.01 5.73 -8.19
C ALA A 126 -0.63 5.62 -6.80
N ALA A 127 -0.66 6.71 -6.03
CA ALA A 127 -1.31 6.78 -4.73
C ALA A 127 -2.81 6.53 -4.84
N LEU A 128 -3.50 7.23 -5.76
CA LEU A 128 -4.93 7.04 -5.99
C LEU A 128 -5.24 5.59 -6.39
N LEU A 129 -4.50 5.04 -7.36
CA LEU A 129 -4.68 3.66 -7.78
C LEU A 129 -4.51 2.67 -6.62
N THR A 130 -3.53 2.92 -5.74
CA THR A 130 -3.29 2.12 -4.55
C THR A 130 -4.46 2.19 -3.58
N VAL A 131 -5.00 3.38 -3.31
CA VAL A 131 -6.14 3.57 -2.41
C VAL A 131 -7.41 2.92 -2.97
N LEU A 132 -7.69 3.09 -4.26
CA LEU A 132 -8.84 2.45 -4.90
C LEU A 132 -8.75 0.91 -4.82
N HIS A 133 -7.55 0.36 -5.02
CA HIS A 133 -7.33 -1.08 -4.99
C HIS A 133 -7.38 -1.66 -3.57
N ALA A 134 -6.87 -0.94 -2.59
CA ALA A 134 -6.82 -1.37 -1.19
C ALA A 134 -8.18 -1.29 -0.46
N ASN A 135 -9.16 -0.60 -1.04
CA ASN A 135 -10.46 -0.35 -0.40
C ASN A 135 -11.65 -0.96 -1.17
N PRO A 136 -11.74 -2.31 -1.28
CA PRO A 136 -12.77 -3.00 -2.04
C PRO A 136 -14.19 -2.80 -1.48
N VAL A 137 -14.31 -2.30 -0.26
CA VAL A 137 -15.60 -1.94 0.35
C VAL A 137 -16.20 -0.69 -0.32
N TYR A 138 -15.33 0.25 -0.71
CA TYR A 138 -15.73 1.48 -1.37
C TYR A 138 -15.76 1.36 -2.90
N PHE A 139 -14.82 0.59 -3.48
CA PHE A 139 -14.60 0.55 -4.93
C PHE A 139 -14.48 -0.88 -5.45
N TYR A 140 -15.35 -1.23 -6.37
CA TYR A 140 -15.32 -2.52 -7.07
C TYR A 140 -14.41 -2.42 -8.29
N ARG A 141 -13.40 -3.28 -8.36
CA ARG A 141 -12.55 -3.40 -9.53
C ARG A 141 -13.33 -4.01 -10.70
N LYS A 142 -13.43 -3.31 -11.82
CA LYS A 142 -14.10 -3.74 -13.05
C LYS A 142 -13.13 -4.13 -14.15
N GLY A 143 -11.94 -3.58 -14.10
CA GLY A 143 -10.87 -3.84 -15.05
C GLY A 143 -9.55 -3.32 -14.52
N ARG A 144 -8.55 -3.28 -15.39
CA ARG A 144 -7.26 -2.72 -15.04
C ARG A 144 -7.34 -1.20 -14.95
N GLY A 145 -7.23 -0.67 -13.74
CA GLY A 145 -7.38 0.76 -13.48
C GLY A 145 -8.80 1.28 -13.68
N VAL A 146 -9.80 0.40 -13.82
CA VAL A 146 -11.21 0.74 -13.96
C VAL A 146 -11.95 0.27 -12.71
N TYR A 147 -12.72 1.17 -12.13
CA TYR A 147 -13.44 0.96 -10.88
C TYR A 147 -14.89 1.43 -11.00
N ARG A 148 -15.71 0.98 -10.07
CA ARG A 148 -17.06 1.45 -9.84
C ARG A 148 -17.27 1.61 -8.34
N LYS A 149 -17.87 2.71 -7.91
CA LYS A 149 -18.16 2.91 -6.49
C LYS A 149 -19.24 1.95 -5.99
N ALA A 150 -19.13 1.52 -4.75
CA ALA A 150 -20.13 0.71 -4.10
C ALA A 150 -21.44 1.50 -3.95
N PRO A 151 -22.62 0.88 -4.15
CA PRO A 151 -23.89 1.51 -3.83
C PRO A 151 -23.95 1.91 -2.35
N ALA A 152 -24.56 3.09 -2.06
CA ALA A 152 -24.58 3.66 -0.71
C ALA A 152 -25.11 2.71 0.36
N GLU A 153 -26.22 2.00 0.06
CA GLU A 153 -26.81 1.04 1.01
C GLU A 153 -25.91 -0.16 1.32
N ILE A 154 -25.16 -0.64 0.32
CA ILE A 154 -24.22 -1.75 0.49
C ILE A 154 -23.01 -1.28 1.28
N LEU A 155 -22.50 -0.09 0.96
CA LEU A 155 -21.37 0.52 1.67
C LEU A 155 -21.73 0.72 3.15
N SER A 156 -22.86 1.32 3.48
CA SER A 156 -23.29 1.53 4.88
C SER A 156 -23.30 0.21 5.66
N LYS A 157 -23.96 -0.81 5.13
CA LYS A 157 -24.02 -2.14 5.78
C LYS A 157 -22.64 -2.77 5.94
N ALA A 158 -21.76 -2.62 4.95
CA ALA A 158 -20.40 -3.15 5.00
C ALA A 158 -19.54 -2.42 6.04
N LEU A 159 -19.65 -1.10 6.13
CA LEU A 159 -18.95 -0.29 7.13
C LEU A 159 -19.43 -0.61 8.55
N GLU A 160 -20.73 -0.75 8.76
CA GLU A 160 -21.28 -1.19 10.05
C GLU A 160 -20.77 -2.57 10.46
N ALA A 161 -20.69 -3.50 9.51
CA ALA A 161 -20.17 -4.85 9.78
C ALA A 161 -18.66 -4.82 10.12
N LEU A 162 -17.87 -4.00 9.42
CA LEU A 162 -16.45 -3.82 9.72
C LEU A 162 -16.24 -3.19 11.09
N GLU A 163 -17.00 -2.16 11.43
CA GLU A 163 -16.91 -1.49 12.73
C GLU A 163 -17.30 -2.45 13.87
N ARG A 164 -18.36 -3.25 13.69
CA ARG A 164 -18.73 -4.28 14.65
C ARG A 164 -17.61 -5.30 14.83
N LYS A 165 -17.00 -5.78 13.74
CA LYS A 165 -15.86 -6.70 13.79
C LYS A 165 -14.67 -6.09 14.52
N ARG A 166 -14.35 -4.82 14.25
CA ARG A 166 -13.28 -4.10 14.93
C ARG A 166 -13.51 -4.00 16.43
N ARG A 167 -14.73 -3.60 16.85
CA ARG A 167 -15.11 -3.53 18.28
C ARG A 167 -15.02 -4.89 18.97
N MET A 168 -15.45 -5.96 18.31
CA MET A 168 -15.35 -7.32 18.85
C MET A 168 -13.88 -7.74 19.02
N GLU A 169 -13.02 -7.43 18.06
CA GLU A 169 -11.59 -7.76 18.17
C GLU A 169 -10.88 -6.93 19.25
N GLU A 170 -11.22 -5.65 19.39
CA GLU A 170 -10.73 -4.81 20.49
C GLU A 170 -11.19 -5.34 21.85
N GLN A 171 -12.46 -5.69 21.99
CA GLN A 171 -13.01 -6.28 23.22
C GLN A 171 -12.32 -7.59 23.58
N LYS A 172 -12.08 -8.45 22.58
CA LYS A 172 -11.33 -9.71 22.77
C LYS A 172 -9.95 -9.43 23.36
N LYS A 173 -9.22 -8.46 22.79
CA LYS A 173 -7.88 -8.07 23.29
C LYS A 173 -7.92 -7.57 24.73
N VAL A 174 -8.90 -6.73 25.06
CA VAL A 174 -9.07 -6.23 26.44
C VAL A 174 -9.29 -7.40 27.41
N TRP A 175 -10.21 -8.29 27.11
CA TRP A 175 -10.48 -9.44 27.98
C TRP A 175 -9.27 -10.38 28.09
N THR A 176 -8.55 -10.60 26.98
CA THR A 176 -7.31 -11.38 27.01
C THR A 176 -6.29 -10.77 27.97
N ALA A 177 -6.03 -9.47 27.84
CA ALA A 177 -5.09 -8.75 28.69
C ALA A 177 -5.51 -8.77 30.18
N GLU A 178 -6.79 -8.54 30.49
CA GLU A 178 -7.30 -8.62 31.86
C GLU A 178 -7.06 -10.00 32.49
N MET A 179 -7.31 -11.09 31.74
CA MET A 179 -7.10 -12.45 32.24
C MET A 179 -5.61 -12.77 32.40
N VAL A 180 -4.74 -12.29 31.53
CA VAL A 180 -3.28 -12.43 31.69
C VAL A 180 -2.79 -11.68 32.92
N GLU A 181 -3.38 -10.53 33.27
CA GLU A 181 -3.11 -9.77 34.51
C GLU A 181 -3.75 -10.38 35.77
N GLY A 182 -4.46 -11.48 35.67
CA GLY A 182 -5.10 -12.14 36.79
C GLY A 182 -6.49 -11.60 37.17
N LYS A 183 -7.15 -10.89 36.28
CA LYS A 183 -8.51 -10.37 36.46
C LYS A 183 -9.49 -11.17 35.61
N LEU A 184 -10.60 -11.61 36.18
CA LEU A 184 -11.66 -12.26 35.42
C LEU A 184 -12.66 -11.22 34.90
N PRO A 185 -12.80 -11.04 33.56
CA PRO A 185 -13.83 -10.17 33.01
C PRO A 185 -15.24 -10.70 33.39
N GLU A 186 -16.13 -9.80 33.77
CA GLU A 186 -17.48 -10.17 34.22
C GLU A 186 -18.27 -10.98 33.17
N ALA A 187 -18.16 -10.59 31.89
CA ALA A 187 -18.83 -11.27 30.79
C ALA A 187 -18.36 -12.73 30.63
N ILE A 188 -17.08 -12.99 30.87
CA ILE A 188 -16.48 -14.35 30.83
C ILE A 188 -16.87 -15.13 32.10
N GLY A 189 -16.79 -14.49 33.25
CA GLY A 189 -17.16 -15.12 34.54
C GLY A 189 -18.62 -15.57 34.58
N ARG A 190 -19.56 -14.81 34.07
CA ARG A 190 -20.99 -15.19 33.97
C ARG A 190 -21.23 -16.43 33.12
N GLN A 191 -20.35 -16.76 32.20
CA GLN A 191 -20.47 -17.89 31.27
C GLN A 191 -19.41 -18.97 31.49
N ALA A 192 -18.69 -18.92 32.62
CA ALA A 192 -17.53 -19.77 32.89
C ALA A 192 -17.79 -21.26 32.62
N LEU A 193 -18.88 -21.82 33.17
CA LEU A 193 -19.24 -23.21 32.95
C LEU A 193 -19.60 -23.52 31.50
N THR A 194 -20.36 -22.66 30.85
CA THR A 194 -20.73 -22.82 29.43
C THR A 194 -19.50 -22.80 28.54
N LEU A 195 -18.59 -21.88 28.79
CA LEU A 195 -17.33 -21.76 28.03
C LEU A 195 -16.43 -23.00 28.18
N LEU A 196 -16.47 -23.66 29.33
CA LEU A 196 -15.66 -24.86 29.58
C LEU A 196 -16.30 -26.15 29.08
N LEU A 197 -17.62 -26.29 29.22
CA LEU A 197 -18.34 -27.53 28.91
C LEU A 197 -18.87 -27.61 27.48
N SER A 198 -19.28 -26.46 26.92
CA SER A 198 -19.88 -26.37 25.58
C SER A 198 -19.56 -25.02 24.92
N PRO A 199 -18.27 -24.75 24.61
CA PRO A 199 -17.87 -23.46 24.11
C PRO A 199 -18.37 -23.22 22.68
N ASP A 200 -18.90 -22.02 22.43
CA ASP A 200 -18.94 -21.49 21.07
C ASP A 200 -17.52 -21.05 20.67
N LYS A 201 -16.83 -21.90 19.91
CA LYS A 201 -15.44 -21.64 19.46
C LYS A 201 -15.32 -20.40 18.53
N ASN A 202 -16.42 -19.91 17.98
CA ASN A 202 -16.46 -18.70 17.16
C ASN A 202 -16.72 -17.44 17.99
N GLY A 203 -17.23 -17.58 19.21
CA GLY A 203 -17.50 -16.49 20.15
C GLY A 203 -16.21 -15.80 20.61
N ILE A 204 -16.30 -14.49 20.86
CA ILE A 204 -15.15 -13.70 21.29
C ILE A 204 -14.70 -14.07 22.70
N GLU A 205 -15.64 -14.51 23.57
CA GLU A 205 -15.38 -14.94 24.94
C GLU A 205 -14.46 -16.16 24.96
N TRP A 206 -14.78 -17.18 24.14
CA TRP A 206 -13.94 -18.36 24.02
C TRP A 206 -12.58 -18.04 23.43
N LYS A 207 -12.53 -17.19 22.39
CA LYS A 207 -11.27 -16.77 21.77
C LYS A 207 -10.39 -16.01 22.76
N ALA A 208 -10.96 -15.08 23.52
CA ALA A 208 -10.23 -14.35 24.55
C ALA A 208 -9.66 -15.27 25.64
N LEU A 209 -10.48 -16.22 26.13
CA LEU A 209 -10.05 -17.22 27.12
C LEU A 209 -8.94 -18.13 26.56
N SER A 210 -9.08 -18.57 25.33
CA SER A 210 -8.08 -19.43 24.67
C SER A 210 -6.75 -18.69 24.44
N ASP A 211 -6.81 -17.44 23.99
CA ASP A 211 -5.64 -16.59 23.79
C ASP A 211 -4.92 -16.33 25.12
N ALA A 212 -5.66 -15.95 26.18
CA ALA A 212 -5.09 -15.73 27.51
C ALA A 212 -4.48 -17.02 28.13
N ALA A 213 -5.14 -18.14 27.91
CA ALA A 213 -4.61 -19.44 28.35
C ALA A 213 -3.31 -19.80 27.63
N ALA A 214 -3.21 -19.54 26.33
CA ALA A 214 -2.01 -19.74 25.55
C ALA A 214 -0.86 -18.81 26.02
N GLU A 215 -1.14 -17.52 26.22
CA GLU A 215 -0.14 -16.54 26.71
C GLU A 215 0.39 -16.90 28.11
N THR A 216 -0.50 -17.35 29.01
CA THR A 216 -0.13 -17.78 30.37
C THR A 216 0.40 -19.21 30.44
N ARG A 217 0.50 -19.93 29.31
CA ARG A 217 0.92 -21.33 29.20
C ARG A 217 0.07 -22.27 30.07
N GLN A 218 -1.23 -22.00 30.16
CA GLN A 218 -2.20 -22.78 30.89
C GLN A 218 -3.26 -23.37 29.95
N THR A 219 -4.07 -24.32 30.48
CA THR A 219 -5.31 -24.69 29.79
C THR A 219 -6.42 -23.69 30.15
N PRO A 220 -7.46 -23.53 29.32
CA PRO A 220 -8.62 -22.69 29.66
C PRO A 220 -9.23 -23.01 31.01
N LEU A 221 -9.32 -24.30 31.35
CA LEU A 221 -9.83 -24.78 32.66
C LEU A 221 -8.93 -24.30 33.82
N ARG A 222 -7.60 -24.46 33.69
CA ARG A 222 -6.66 -24.03 34.73
C ARG A 222 -6.68 -22.53 34.94
N LEU A 223 -6.71 -21.77 33.84
CA LEU A 223 -6.79 -20.33 33.93
C LEU A 223 -8.10 -19.90 34.61
N MET A 224 -9.23 -20.49 34.23
CA MET A 224 -10.53 -20.17 34.82
C MET A 224 -10.57 -20.46 36.32
N LEU A 225 -9.99 -21.59 36.80
CA LEU A 225 -9.81 -21.91 38.22
C LEU A 225 -8.93 -20.88 38.93
N ALA A 226 -7.80 -20.51 38.35
CA ALA A 226 -6.87 -19.52 38.90
C ALA A 226 -7.51 -18.13 39.05
N LEU A 227 -8.40 -17.75 38.12
CA LEU A 227 -9.13 -16.48 38.13
C LEU A 227 -10.39 -16.50 39.03
N GLY A 228 -10.73 -17.65 39.65
CA GLY A 228 -11.92 -17.78 40.51
C GLY A 228 -13.24 -17.82 39.72
N GLY A 229 -13.22 -18.16 38.46
CA GLY A 229 -14.42 -18.26 37.61
C GLY A 229 -15.23 -19.51 37.84
N ILE A 230 -14.64 -20.52 38.46
CA ILE A 230 -15.26 -21.77 38.92
C ILE A 230 -14.59 -22.19 40.23
N ALA A 231 -15.33 -22.85 41.09
CA ALA A 231 -14.88 -23.41 42.37
C ALA A 231 -14.53 -24.90 42.24
#